data_cb5fd83ad1b30ac14a17b948bdfb1a49
#
_entry.id   cb5fd83ad1b30ac14a17b948bdfb1a49
#
_cell.length_a   1.000
_cell.length_b   1.000
_cell.length_c   1.000
_cell.angle_alpha   90.00
_cell.angle_beta   90.00
_cell.angle_gamma   90.00
#
_symmetry.space_group_name_H-M   'P 1'
#
loop_
_entity.id
_entity.type
_entity.pdbx_description
1 polymer ?
#
loop_
_entity_poly.entity_id
_entity_poly.type
_entity_poly.pdbx_seq_one_letter_code
_entity_poly.pdbx_strand_id
1 'polypeptide(L)'
;MSDALSTILETTPPERPATGFGFTEGPLWHPDGFYYFVDIRRSVLYRLTPGKSPELVRADTGEGNGTTFDLQGRLVMCEGGHRRVTRMAADGRIDVLVDRYEGQRLNRPNDVVCKSDGSLWFTDPGLRVPLAQREVPYAGVYRIDPDGTTKLFADCEYPNGLAFSPDERILYVANTRWSQYIHAFELDAAGGLVRRRIFADMSSDESDGVPDGMKVDVEGRIYCTGPGGTWVFAPDGTRLGIIRTPEIPANVVFGGPDLRTLFLTARTSIYTLRVTVAGQPHPWSRIRSR
;
A
#
# COMPACT_ATOMS: atom_id res chain seq x y z
N MET A 1 27.11 6.80 1.38
CA MET A 1 25.94 6.06 0.84
C MET A 1 26.44 4.68 0.48
N SER A 2 25.79 3.63 0.95
CA SER A 2 26.22 2.27 0.58
C SER A 2 26.08 2.09 -0.93
N ASP A 3 27.05 1.43 -1.53
CA ASP A 3 27.15 1.13 -2.98
C ASP A 3 25.90 0.41 -3.54
N ALA A 4 25.09 -0.19 -2.64
CA ALA A 4 23.94 -0.99 -3.00
C ALA A 4 22.77 -0.21 -3.64
N LEU A 5 22.48 1.03 -3.22
CA LEU A 5 21.44 1.83 -3.87
C LEU A 5 21.82 2.27 -5.29
N SER A 6 23.11 2.49 -5.57
CA SER A 6 23.58 2.88 -6.91
C SER A 6 23.32 1.79 -7.95
N THR A 7 23.22 0.53 -7.53
CA THR A 7 22.86 -0.60 -8.41
C THR A 7 21.35 -0.76 -8.60
N ILE A 8 20.55 -0.13 -7.75
CA ILE A 8 19.08 -0.23 -7.78
C ILE A 8 18.44 0.95 -8.51
N LEU A 9 19.04 2.14 -8.42
CA LEU A 9 18.51 3.37 -9.03
C LEU A 9 19.10 3.61 -10.42
N GLU A 10 18.25 3.80 -11.43
CA GLU A 10 18.65 4.23 -12.77
C GLU A 10 18.71 5.76 -12.87
N THR A 11 17.83 6.47 -12.16
CA THR A 11 17.74 7.93 -12.21
C THR A 11 17.77 8.59 -10.84
N THR A 12 18.49 9.68 -10.71
CA THR A 12 18.52 10.59 -9.57
C THR A 12 18.83 12.02 -10.06
N PRO A 13 18.25 13.08 -9.48
CA PRO A 13 17.25 13.09 -8.40
C PRO A 13 15.86 12.65 -8.87
N PRO A 14 14.92 12.37 -7.92
CA PRO A 14 13.52 12.11 -8.26
C PRO A 14 12.88 13.30 -8.99
N GLU A 15 12.08 13.01 -10.02
CA GLU A 15 11.24 14.00 -10.69
C GLU A 15 9.96 14.26 -9.88
N ARG A 16 9.36 15.45 -10.04
CA ARG A 16 8.10 15.84 -9.39
C ARG A 16 7.03 16.15 -10.43
N PRO A 17 6.28 15.14 -10.94
CA PRO A 17 5.29 15.34 -11.98
C PRO A 17 4.03 16.09 -11.53
N ALA A 18 3.71 16.12 -10.23
CA ALA A 18 2.53 16.81 -9.72
C ALA A 18 2.73 17.26 -8.26
N THR A 19 2.06 18.36 -7.89
CA THR A 19 2.07 18.95 -6.54
C THR A 19 0.79 19.75 -6.27
N GLY A 20 0.63 20.22 -5.03
CA GLY A 20 -0.51 21.06 -4.63
C GLY A 20 -1.67 20.28 -4.02
N PHE A 21 -1.42 19.07 -3.55
CA PHE A 21 -2.40 18.22 -2.86
C PHE A 21 -2.45 18.50 -1.35
N GLY A 22 -3.44 17.92 -0.67
CA GLY A 22 -3.56 17.98 0.78
C GLY A 22 -2.72 16.92 1.49
N PHE A 23 -2.88 15.65 1.11
CA PHE A 23 -2.06 14.51 1.54
C PHE A 23 -2.27 13.34 0.58
N THR A 24 -1.26 13.01 -0.20
CA THR A 24 -1.33 11.98 -1.25
C THR A 24 -1.04 10.59 -0.71
N GLU A 25 -1.83 9.60 -1.14
CA GLU A 25 -1.76 8.21 -0.74
C GLU A 25 -2.33 7.26 -1.81
N GLY A 26 -2.36 5.95 -1.51
CA GLY A 26 -3.00 4.91 -2.30
C GLY A 26 -2.57 4.84 -3.75
N PRO A 27 -1.27 4.86 -4.07
CA PRO A 27 -0.82 4.84 -5.45
C PRO A 27 -1.04 3.46 -6.08
N LEU A 28 -1.56 3.44 -7.32
CA LEU A 28 -1.85 2.22 -8.06
C LEU A 28 -1.60 2.42 -9.55
N TRP A 29 -0.82 1.54 -10.17
CA TRP A 29 -0.57 1.57 -11.61
C TRP A 29 -1.66 0.82 -12.38
N HIS A 30 -2.23 1.47 -13.40
CA HIS A 30 -3.16 0.84 -14.33
C HIS A 30 -2.44 0.44 -15.63
N PRO A 31 -2.61 -0.79 -16.16
CA PRO A 31 -1.94 -1.26 -17.37
C PRO A 31 -2.21 -0.43 -18.62
N ASP A 32 -3.29 0.37 -18.64
CA ASP A 32 -3.60 1.31 -19.72
C ASP A 32 -2.74 2.58 -19.69
N GLY A 33 -1.71 2.65 -18.83
CA GLY A 33 -0.67 3.68 -18.87
C GLY A 33 -0.91 4.90 -17.99
N PHE A 34 -1.58 4.73 -16.86
CA PHE A 34 -1.79 5.82 -15.89
C PHE A 34 -1.75 5.31 -14.44
N TYR A 35 -1.63 6.25 -13.50
CA TYR A 35 -1.70 5.98 -12.07
C TYR A 35 -3.02 6.46 -11.49
N TYR A 36 -3.58 5.71 -10.53
CA TYR A 36 -4.50 6.23 -9.54
C TYR A 36 -3.72 6.66 -8.30
N PHE A 37 -4.22 7.66 -7.59
CA PHE A 37 -3.81 8.01 -6.23
C PHE A 37 -4.93 8.82 -5.57
N VAL A 38 -4.92 8.87 -4.24
CA VAL A 38 -5.91 9.62 -3.47
C VAL A 38 -5.29 10.87 -2.84
N ASP A 39 -6.11 11.89 -2.62
CA ASP A 39 -5.85 12.97 -1.67
C ASP A 39 -6.76 12.76 -0.47
N ILE A 40 -6.23 12.20 0.61
CA ILE A 40 -7.01 11.85 1.80
C ILE A 40 -7.72 13.06 2.37
N ARG A 41 -7.02 14.21 2.50
CA ARG A 41 -7.56 15.41 3.13
C ARG A 41 -8.69 16.06 2.33
N ARG A 42 -8.67 15.90 1.01
CA ARG A 42 -9.71 16.39 0.11
C ARG A 42 -10.77 15.34 -0.18
N SER A 43 -10.58 14.11 0.30
CA SER A 43 -11.46 12.96 0.01
C SER A 43 -11.70 12.75 -1.47
N VAL A 44 -10.63 12.76 -2.28
CA VAL A 44 -10.73 12.60 -3.75
C VAL A 44 -9.76 11.55 -4.29
N LEU A 45 -10.19 10.87 -5.35
CA LEU A 45 -9.38 9.97 -6.17
C LEU A 45 -9.01 10.69 -7.46
N TYR A 46 -7.72 10.67 -7.79
CA TYR A 46 -7.17 11.20 -9.02
C TYR A 46 -6.67 10.11 -9.94
N ARG A 47 -6.61 10.41 -11.24
CA ARG A 47 -5.85 9.71 -12.26
C ARG A 47 -4.74 10.62 -12.76
N LEU A 48 -3.52 10.08 -12.90
CA LEU A 48 -2.38 10.79 -13.48
C LEU A 48 -1.76 9.97 -14.61
N THR A 49 -1.97 10.43 -15.83
CA THR A 49 -1.24 9.91 -17.00
C THR A 49 0.12 10.61 -17.07
N PRO A 50 1.25 9.89 -17.24
CA PRO A 50 2.57 10.50 -17.38
C PRO A 50 2.58 11.64 -18.40
N GLY A 51 3.14 12.79 -18.04
CA GLY A 51 3.19 13.99 -18.88
C GLY A 51 1.88 14.80 -18.96
N LYS A 52 0.82 14.42 -18.23
CA LYS A 52 -0.45 15.17 -18.18
C LYS A 52 -0.74 15.69 -16.77
N SER A 53 -1.68 16.62 -16.66
CA SER A 53 -2.21 17.07 -15.38
C SER A 53 -3.07 15.99 -14.72
N PRO A 54 -3.13 15.94 -13.38
CA PRO A 54 -4.03 15.04 -12.67
C PRO A 54 -5.50 15.32 -13.01
N GLU A 55 -6.26 14.26 -13.21
CA GLU A 55 -7.69 14.30 -13.51
C GLU A 55 -8.48 13.76 -12.31
N LEU A 56 -9.55 14.47 -11.91
CA LEU A 56 -10.47 13.99 -10.87
C LEU A 56 -11.26 12.78 -11.40
N VAL A 57 -11.21 11.67 -10.69
CA VAL A 57 -11.98 10.44 -11.00
C VAL A 57 -13.20 10.32 -10.10
N ARG A 58 -13.02 10.55 -8.80
CA ARG A 58 -14.11 10.44 -7.82
C ARG A 58 -13.90 11.46 -6.72
N ALA A 59 -14.95 12.22 -6.41
CA ALA A 59 -15.07 13.04 -5.21
C ALA A 59 -15.73 12.21 -4.09
N ASP A 60 -15.60 12.72 -2.85
CA ASP A 60 -16.20 12.13 -1.66
C ASP A 60 -15.84 10.65 -1.46
N THR A 61 -14.54 10.38 -1.42
CA THR A 61 -14.01 9.03 -1.16
C THR A 61 -14.10 8.62 0.31
N GLY A 62 -14.62 9.50 1.21
CA GLY A 62 -14.64 9.20 2.64
C GLY A 62 -13.25 9.00 3.23
N GLU A 63 -12.34 9.93 2.94
CA GLU A 63 -10.92 9.82 3.30
C GLU A 63 -10.31 8.52 2.76
N GLY A 64 -10.54 8.26 1.47
CA GLY A 64 -9.96 7.12 0.77
C GLY A 64 -8.45 7.09 0.93
N ASN A 65 -7.89 5.90 1.15
CA ASN A 65 -6.48 5.69 1.43
C ASN A 65 -5.91 4.60 0.50
N GLY A 66 -5.48 3.45 1.00
CA GLY A 66 -4.91 2.38 0.19
C GLY A 66 -5.84 1.90 -0.91
N THR A 67 -5.27 1.59 -2.07
CA THR A 67 -5.99 1.12 -3.25
C THR A 67 -5.32 -0.12 -3.86
N THR A 68 -6.14 -0.98 -4.45
CA THR A 68 -5.71 -2.12 -5.27
C THR A 68 -6.74 -2.40 -6.35
N PHE A 69 -6.48 -3.35 -7.24
CA PHE A 69 -7.50 -3.94 -8.08
C PHE A 69 -7.93 -5.31 -7.53
N ASP A 70 -9.15 -5.73 -7.83
CA ASP A 70 -9.51 -7.14 -7.74
C ASP A 70 -9.08 -7.89 -9.02
N LEU A 71 -9.32 -9.21 -9.09
CA LEU A 71 -8.92 -10.01 -10.26
C LEU A 71 -9.73 -9.69 -11.53
N GLN A 72 -10.80 -8.90 -11.44
CA GLN A 72 -11.58 -8.39 -12.57
C GLN A 72 -11.15 -6.97 -12.99
N GLY A 73 -10.14 -6.39 -12.32
CA GLY A 73 -9.65 -5.05 -12.61
C GLY A 73 -10.52 -3.92 -12.05
N ARG A 74 -11.42 -4.22 -11.12
CA ARG A 74 -12.22 -3.20 -10.44
C ARG A 74 -11.41 -2.59 -9.31
N LEU A 75 -11.47 -1.27 -9.17
CA LEU A 75 -10.74 -0.56 -8.13
C LEU A 75 -11.33 -0.87 -6.75
N VAL A 76 -10.50 -1.35 -5.83
CA VAL A 76 -10.81 -1.54 -4.42
C VAL A 76 -10.12 -0.45 -3.62
N MET A 77 -10.80 0.11 -2.61
CA MET A 77 -10.30 1.23 -1.79
C MET A 77 -10.67 1.05 -0.32
N CYS A 78 -9.72 1.35 0.55
CA CYS A 78 -9.98 1.58 1.96
C CYS A 78 -10.52 3.01 2.16
N GLU A 79 -11.75 3.15 2.66
CA GLU A 79 -12.39 4.43 2.97
C GLU A 79 -12.37 4.65 4.49
N GLY A 80 -11.25 5.20 5.00
CA GLY A 80 -10.99 5.30 6.44
C GLY A 80 -12.03 6.14 7.19
N GLY A 81 -12.50 7.25 6.64
CA GLY A 81 -13.52 8.09 7.23
C GLY A 81 -14.90 7.44 7.24
N HIS A 82 -15.23 6.66 6.22
CA HIS A 82 -16.46 5.87 6.16
C HIS A 82 -16.35 4.53 6.92
N ARG A 83 -15.13 4.14 7.34
CA ARG A 83 -14.84 2.91 8.11
C ARG A 83 -15.26 1.65 7.34
N ARG A 84 -14.85 1.56 6.06
CA ARG A 84 -15.22 0.46 5.17
C ARG A 84 -14.18 0.22 4.09
N VAL A 85 -14.24 -0.96 3.46
CA VAL A 85 -13.55 -1.26 2.20
C VAL A 85 -14.59 -1.34 1.09
N THR A 86 -14.33 -0.68 -0.02
CA THR A 86 -15.27 -0.57 -1.14
C THR A 86 -14.65 -1.05 -2.44
N ARG A 87 -15.50 -1.30 -3.41
CA ARG A 87 -15.13 -1.62 -4.79
C ARG A 87 -15.89 -0.72 -5.75
N MET A 88 -15.19 -0.09 -6.66
CA MET A 88 -15.78 0.72 -7.73
C MET A 88 -15.96 -0.13 -8.99
N ALA A 89 -17.19 -0.28 -9.44
CA ALA A 89 -17.54 -0.91 -10.71
C ALA A 89 -17.18 -0.02 -11.90
N ALA A 90 -17.17 -0.58 -13.11
CA ALA A 90 -16.83 0.16 -14.34
C ALA A 90 -17.80 1.32 -14.66
N ASP A 91 -19.04 1.23 -14.18
CA ASP A 91 -20.06 2.29 -14.29
C ASP A 91 -19.96 3.36 -13.19
N GLY A 92 -18.96 3.25 -12.31
CA GLY A 92 -18.72 4.15 -11.17
C GLY A 92 -19.54 3.83 -9.91
N ARG A 93 -20.38 2.81 -9.93
CA ARG A 93 -21.14 2.35 -8.75
C ARG A 93 -20.17 1.84 -7.67
N ILE A 94 -20.44 2.19 -6.43
CA ILE A 94 -19.63 1.78 -5.27
C ILE A 94 -20.34 0.65 -4.53
N ASP A 95 -19.69 -0.51 -4.49
CA ASP A 95 -20.10 -1.65 -3.68
C ASP A 95 -19.31 -1.65 -2.36
N VAL A 96 -19.99 -1.81 -1.22
CA VAL A 96 -19.32 -2.04 0.07
C VAL A 96 -18.95 -3.51 0.13
N LEU A 97 -17.66 -3.80 0.28
CA LEU A 97 -17.16 -5.17 0.46
C LEU A 97 -17.24 -5.59 1.93
N VAL A 98 -16.84 -4.68 2.83
CA VAL A 98 -16.91 -4.90 4.28
C VAL A 98 -16.92 -3.53 5.00
N ASP A 99 -17.76 -3.41 6.02
CA ASP A 99 -17.79 -2.30 6.98
C ASP A 99 -17.85 -2.79 8.45
N ARG A 100 -18.10 -4.10 8.65
CA ARG A 100 -18.21 -4.75 9.95
C ARG A 100 -17.48 -6.07 9.98
N TYR A 101 -16.97 -6.41 11.16
CA TYR A 101 -16.45 -7.72 11.48
C TYR A 101 -17.17 -8.24 12.74
N GLU A 102 -17.78 -9.44 12.67
CA GLU A 102 -18.61 -10.01 13.77
C GLU A 102 -19.68 -9.04 14.30
N GLY A 103 -20.30 -8.30 13.40
CA GLY A 103 -21.33 -7.30 13.73
C GLY A 103 -20.78 -5.95 14.24
N GLN A 104 -19.50 -5.86 14.56
CA GLN A 104 -18.84 -4.65 15.05
C GLN A 104 -18.25 -3.84 13.88
N ARG A 105 -18.40 -2.52 13.93
CA ARG A 105 -17.91 -1.62 12.90
C ARG A 105 -16.38 -1.60 12.90
N LEU A 106 -15.77 -1.69 11.71
CA LEU A 106 -14.33 -1.56 11.52
C LEU A 106 -13.80 -0.24 12.10
N ASN A 107 -12.52 -0.18 12.41
CA ASN A 107 -11.89 1.04 12.92
C ASN A 107 -11.74 2.09 11.80
N ARG A 108 -10.67 1.97 11.02
CA ARG A 108 -10.34 2.92 9.96
C ARG A 108 -9.45 2.22 8.92
N PRO A 109 -10.04 1.38 8.04
CA PRO A 109 -9.27 0.67 7.02
C PRO A 109 -8.28 1.57 6.32
N ASN A 110 -7.02 1.09 6.21
CA ASN A 110 -5.89 1.91 5.79
C ASN A 110 -5.34 1.48 4.42
N ASP A 111 -4.74 0.30 4.32
CA ASP A 111 -4.17 -0.18 3.06
C ASP A 111 -4.73 -1.56 2.67
N VAL A 112 -4.64 -1.91 1.36
CA VAL A 112 -5.25 -3.13 0.82
C VAL A 112 -4.45 -3.69 -0.33
N VAL A 113 -4.31 -5.02 -0.38
CA VAL A 113 -3.69 -5.76 -1.48
C VAL A 113 -4.55 -6.92 -1.93
N CYS A 114 -4.44 -7.30 -3.21
CA CYS A 114 -5.09 -8.46 -3.79
C CYS A 114 -4.06 -9.59 -3.94
N LYS A 115 -4.44 -10.80 -3.48
CA LYS A 115 -3.66 -12.02 -3.69
C LYS A 115 -4.10 -12.73 -4.98
N SER A 116 -3.25 -13.58 -5.54
CA SER A 116 -3.54 -14.30 -6.81
C SER A 116 -4.71 -15.27 -6.72
N ASP A 117 -5.14 -15.68 -5.52
CA ASP A 117 -6.33 -16.48 -5.27
C ASP A 117 -7.64 -15.64 -5.28
N GLY A 118 -7.54 -14.31 -5.44
CA GLY A 118 -8.65 -13.37 -5.45
C GLY A 118 -9.05 -12.85 -4.07
N SER A 119 -8.41 -13.31 -3.00
CA SER A 119 -8.63 -12.73 -1.68
C SER A 119 -8.05 -11.33 -1.58
N LEU A 120 -8.73 -10.46 -0.85
CA LEU A 120 -8.29 -9.10 -0.55
C LEU A 120 -7.84 -9.05 0.91
N TRP A 121 -6.67 -8.44 1.14
CA TRP A 121 -6.10 -8.32 2.47
C TRP A 121 -5.95 -6.86 2.80
N PHE A 122 -6.45 -6.42 3.96
CA PHE A 122 -6.42 -5.03 4.36
C PHE A 122 -6.04 -4.84 5.83
N THR A 123 -5.54 -3.65 6.12
CA THR A 123 -5.19 -3.24 7.48
C THR A 123 -6.24 -2.29 8.04
N ASP A 124 -6.54 -2.44 9.34
CA ASP A 124 -7.53 -1.63 10.05
C ASP A 124 -6.97 -1.10 11.39
N PRO A 125 -6.07 -0.09 11.35
CA PRO A 125 -5.49 0.48 12.57
C PRO A 125 -6.51 1.30 13.36
N GLY A 126 -6.53 1.12 14.69
CA GLY A 126 -7.55 1.74 15.55
C GLY A 126 -7.26 3.16 16.03
N LEU A 127 -6.02 3.66 15.95
CA LEU A 127 -5.60 4.85 16.69
C LEU A 127 -6.25 6.17 16.29
N ARG A 128 -6.73 6.29 15.04
CA ARG A 128 -7.43 7.50 14.57
C ARG A 128 -8.91 7.49 14.92
N VAL A 129 -9.42 6.42 15.51
CA VAL A 129 -10.79 6.35 16.03
C VAL A 129 -10.71 6.59 17.54
N PRO A 130 -11.43 7.56 18.09
CA PRO A 130 -11.51 7.78 19.53
C PRO A 130 -11.89 6.48 20.24
N LEU A 131 -11.25 6.16 21.35
CA LEU A 131 -11.44 4.88 22.06
C LEU A 131 -12.91 4.58 22.35
N ALA A 132 -13.68 5.59 22.75
CA ALA A 132 -15.12 5.47 23.03
C ALA A 132 -15.97 5.15 21.77
N GLN A 133 -15.41 5.28 20.56
CA GLN A 133 -16.11 5.02 19.29
C GLN A 133 -15.61 3.73 18.62
N ARG A 134 -14.61 3.07 19.21
CA ARG A 134 -14.14 1.79 18.68
C ARG A 134 -15.13 0.70 19.09
N GLU A 135 -15.54 -0.08 18.10
CA GLU A 135 -16.36 -1.25 18.30
C GLU A 135 -15.47 -2.51 18.25
N VAL A 136 -14.62 -2.61 17.22
CA VAL A 136 -13.61 -3.69 17.12
C VAL A 136 -12.48 -3.41 18.11
N PRO A 137 -12.10 -4.36 19.00
CA PRO A 137 -11.10 -4.14 20.05
C PRO A 137 -9.65 -4.22 19.56
N TYR A 138 -9.41 -4.70 18.34
CA TYR A 138 -8.07 -4.91 17.77
C TYR A 138 -7.70 -3.85 16.76
N ALA A 139 -6.39 -3.71 16.50
CA ALA A 139 -5.84 -3.11 15.29
C ALA A 139 -5.42 -4.27 14.37
N GLY A 140 -6.24 -4.61 13.38
CA GLY A 140 -6.15 -5.90 12.69
C GLY A 140 -5.62 -5.85 11.27
N VAL A 141 -5.07 -6.98 10.84
CA VAL A 141 -4.98 -7.36 9.43
C VAL A 141 -6.14 -8.31 9.15
N TYR A 142 -6.92 -8.01 8.12
CA TYR A 142 -8.10 -8.79 7.75
C TYR A 142 -7.95 -9.35 6.34
N ARG A 143 -8.63 -10.47 6.10
CA ARG A 143 -8.76 -11.10 4.79
C ARG A 143 -10.24 -11.15 4.40
N ILE A 144 -10.56 -10.72 3.19
CA ILE A 144 -11.85 -10.94 2.53
C ILE A 144 -11.64 -12.05 1.51
N ASP A 145 -12.28 -13.19 1.72
CA ASP A 145 -12.25 -14.31 0.78
C ASP A 145 -13.06 -14.01 -0.49
N PRO A 146 -12.84 -14.71 -1.62
CA PRO A 146 -13.58 -14.47 -2.87
C PRO A 146 -15.11 -14.62 -2.75
N ASP A 147 -15.60 -15.36 -1.75
CA ASP A 147 -17.03 -15.50 -1.43
C ASP A 147 -17.58 -14.34 -0.60
N GLY A 148 -16.74 -13.35 -0.23
CA GLY A 148 -17.10 -12.20 0.59
C GLY A 148 -16.95 -12.43 2.10
N THR A 149 -16.57 -13.62 2.54
CA THR A 149 -16.33 -13.90 3.97
C THR A 149 -15.13 -13.11 4.46
N THR A 150 -15.30 -12.36 5.55
CA THR A 150 -14.22 -11.59 6.19
C THR A 150 -13.71 -12.30 7.43
N LYS A 151 -12.39 -12.38 7.58
CA LYS A 151 -11.71 -13.00 8.71
C LYS A 151 -10.66 -12.08 9.27
N LEU A 152 -10.52 -12.02 10.61
CA LEU A 152 -9.33 -11.45 11.25
C LEU A 152 -8.17 -12.43 11.03
N PHE A 153 -7.10 -11.95 10.41
CA PHE A 153 -5.89 -12.72 10.17
C PHE A 153 -4.89 -12.58 11.30
N ALA A 154 -4.64 -11.35 11.73
CA ALA A 154 -3.71 -11.05 12.83
C ALA A 154 -4.09 -9.77 13.54
N ASP A 155 -3.93 -9.76 14.87
CA ASP A 155 -3.93 -8.55 15.68
C ASP A 155 -2.51 -7.96 15.71
N CYS A 156 -2.41 -6.65 15.52
CA CYS A 156 -1.17 -5.90 15.42
C CYS A 156 -1.22 -4.66 16.31
N GLU A 157 -0.08 -4.02 16.50
CA GLU A 157 0.02 -2.78 17.28
C GLU A 157 -0.56 -1.58 16.50
N TYR A 158 -0.05 -1.36 15.27
CA TYR A 158 -0.53 -0.34 14.34
C TYR A 158 -0.21 -0.76 12.89
N PRO A 159 -0.97 -1.70 12.32
CA PRO A 159 -0.73 -2.16 10.95
C PRO A 159 -1.05 -1.05 9.96
N ASN A 160 -0.22 -0.90 8.93
CA ASN A 160 -0.33 0.11 7.88
C ASN A 160 -0.15 -0.56 6.51
N GLY A 161 0.83 -0.17 5.71
CA GLY A 161 1.09 -0.74 4.41
C GLY A 161 1.35 -2.25 4.46
N LEU A 162 0.93 -2.96 3.42
CA LEU A 162 1.12 -4.39 3.32
C LEU A 162 1.47 -4.82 1.89
N ALA A 163 2.25 -5.91 1.75
CA ALA A 163 2.62 -6.48 0.47
C ALA A 163 2.95 -7.96 0.61
N PHE A 164 2.69 -8.75 -0.43
CA PHE A 164 3.11 -10.15 -0.50
C PHE A 164 4.52 -10.29 -1.07
N SER A 165 5.23 -11.34 -0.63
CA SER A 165 6.42 -11.86 -1.34
C SER A 165 6.05 -12.33 -2.75
N PRO A 166 7.03 -12.47 -3.67
CA PRO A 166 6.76 -12.89 -5.05
C PRO A 166 6.03 -14.23 -5.19
N ASP A 167 6.27 -15.15 -4.27
CA ASP A 167 5.64 -16.48 -4.18
C ASP A 167 4.34 -16.47 -3.34
N GLU A 168 3.97 -15.29 -2.80
CA GLU A 168 2.80 -15.08 -1.95
C GLU A 168 2.75 -15.95 -0.67
N ARG A 169 3.90 -16.46 -0.21
CA ARG A 169 4.02 -17.23 1.02
C ARG A 169 4.32 -16.38 2.25
N ILE A 170 4.69 -15.13 2.05
CA ILE A 170 4.93 -14.18 3.13
C ILE A 170 4.08 -12.95 2.88
N LEU A 171 3.33 -12.52 3.91
CA LEU A 171 2.71 -11.20 3.97
C LEU A 171 3.59 -10.30 4.84
N TYR A 172 4.11 -9.23 4.25
CA TYR A 172 4.78 -8.15 4.98
C TYR A 172 3.76 -7.10 5.39
N VAL A 173 3.89 -6.60 6.62
CA VAL A 173 3.00 -5.55 7.16
C VAL A 173 3.84 -4.54 7.93
N ALA A 174 3.76 -3.27 7.55
CA ALA A 174 4.39 -2.16 8.25
C ALA A 174 3.69 -1.90 9.58
N ASN A 175 4.45 -1.70 10.65
CA ASN A 175 3.97 -1.23 11.93
C ASN A 175 4.42 0.22 12.15
N THR A 176 3.46 1.16 12.15
CA THR A 176 3.73 2.60 12.19
C THR A 176 4.14 3.09 13.57
N ARG A 177 3.59 2.54 14.64
CA ARG A 177 3.72 2.97 16.05
C ARG A 177 3.49 1.77 16.99
N TRP A 178 3.97 1.76 18.18
CA TRP A 178 4.92 2.65 18.85
C TRP A 178 6.35 2.27 18.50
N SER A 179 6.54 1.03 18.08
CA SER A 179 7.79 0.51 17.52
C SER A 179 7.70 0.50 15.99
N GLN A 180 8.73 1.01 15.32
CA GLN A 180 8.75 1.12 13.86
C GLN A 180 9.46 -0.09 13.24
N TYR A 181 8.70 -1.02 12.68
CA TYR A 181 9.22 -2.25 12.09
C TYR A 181 8.31 -2.80 11.00
N ILE A 182 8.81 -3.79 10.28
CA ILE A 182 8.02 -4.58 9.33
C ILE A 182 7.84 -5.97 9.92
N HIS A 183 6.58 -6.44 9.99
CA HIS A 183 6.27 -7.85 10.23
C HIS A 183 6.47 -8.67 8.96
N ALA A 184 6.89 -9.95 9.12
CA ALA A 184 6.71 -11.00 8.15
C ALA A 184 5.82 -12.09 8.74
N PHE A 185 4.70 -12.34 8.10
CA PHE A 185 3.76 -13.42 8.40
C PHE A 185 3.92 -14.52 7.35
N GLU A 186 4.43 -15.67 7.75
CA GLU A 186 4.54 -16.86 6.89
C GLU A 186 3.17 -17.53 6.79
N LEU A 187 2.74 -17.86 5.57
CA LEU A 187 1.43 -18.40 5.27
C LEU A 187 1.52 -19.85 4.81
N ASP A 188 0.54 -20.66 5.19
CA ASP A 188 0.29 -21.95 4.56
C ASP A 188 -0.40 -21.80 3.18
N ALA A 189 -0.63 -22.92 2.51
CA ALA A 189 -1.26 -22.93 1.18
C ALA A 189 -2.71 -22.42 1.19
N ALA A 190 -3.41 -22.46 2.34
CA ALA A 190 -4.75 -21.93 2.51
C ALA A 190 -4.79 -20.45 2.94
N GLY A 191 -3.60 -19.85 3.14
CA GLY A 191 -3.45 -18.49 3.64
C GLY A 191 -3.60 -18.37 5.15
N GLY A 192 -3.48 -19.47 5.88
CA GLY A 192 -3.41 -19.49 7.34
C GLY A 192 -2.05 -19.04 7.85
N LEU A 193 -2.01 -18.45 9.05
CA LEU A 193 -0.78 -18.02 9.68
C LEU A 193 0.02 -19.22 10.22
N VAL A 194 1.24 -19.41 9.70
CA VAL A 194 2.19 -20.42 10.19
C VAL A 194 3.13 -19.82 11.23
N ARG A 195 3.71 -18.66 10.92
CA ARG A 195 4.71 -18.01 11.77
C ARG A 195 4.68 -16.50 11.60
N ARG A 196 4.91 -15.78 12.71
CA ARG A 196 5.11 -14.33 12.75
C ARG A 196 6.52 -14.01 13.23
N ARG A 197 7.20 -13.07 12.56
CA ARG A 197 8.50 -12.52 13.00
C ARG A 197 8.60 -11.05 12.62
N ILE A 198 9.49 -10.33 13.26
CA ILE A 198 9.95 -9.02 12.77
C ILE A 198 10.87 -9.29 11.58
N PHE A 199 10.58 -8.67 10.45
CA PHE A 199 11.39 -8.74 9.24
C PHE A 199 12.55 -7.75 9.31
N ALA A 200 12.24 -6.48 9.62
CA ALA A 200 13.22 -5.41 9.69
C ALA A 200 12.78 -4.35 10.71
N ASP A 201 13.74 -3.82 11.46
CA ASP A 201 13.58 -2.67 12.35
C ASP A 201 13.88 -1.39 11.56
N MET A 202 12.98 -0.40 11.65
CA MET A 202 13.08 0.89 10.98
C MET A 202 13.25 2.05 11.98
N SER A 203 13.44 1.77 13.26
CA SER A 203 13.58 2.78 14.32
C SER A 203 14.97 3.43 14.38
N SER A 204 15.93 2.98 13.57
CA SER A 204 17.32 3.44 13.58
C SER A 204 17.56 4.82 12.94
N ASP A 205 16.55 5.46 12.37
CA ASP A 205 16.61 6.80 11.77
C ASP A 205 15.61 7.70 12.50
N GLU A 206 16.10 8.79 13.11
CA GLU A 206 15.28 9.76 13.87
C GLU A 206 14.64 10.82 12.96
N SER A 207 14.81 10.71 11.64
CA SER A 207 14.18 11.62 10.68
C SER A 207 12.66 11.52 10.73
N ASP A 208 11.99 12.56 10.24
CA ASP A 208 10.53 12.55 10.02
C ASP A 208 10.11 11.37 9.13
N GLY A 209 8.92 10.84 9.39
CA GLY A 209 8.34 9.70 8.70
C GLY A 209 8.08 8.52 9.61
N VAL A 210 7.32 7.58 9.12
CA VAL A 210 6.97 6.34 9.84
C VAL A 210 6.85 5.21 8.82
N PRO A 211 7.03 3.94 9.20
CA PRO A 211 6.69 2.82 8.31
C PRO A 211 5.23 2.93 7.86
N ASP A 212 5.03 3.05 6.54
CA ASP A 212 3.74 3.32 5.92
C ASP A 212 3.55 2.42 4.71
N GLY A 213 3.25 2.92 3.52
CA GLY A 213 3.03 2.09 2.35
C GLY A 213 4.26 1.31 1.87
N MET A 214 4.04 0.13 1.31
CA MET A 214 5.12 -0.72 0.81
C MET A 214 4.76 -1.48 -0.46
N LYS A 215 5.79 -1.85 -1.24
CA LYS A 215 5.70 -2.76 -2.38
C LYS A 215 6.95 -3.65 -2.46
N VAL A 216 6.83 -4.74 -3.21
CA VAL A 216 7.89 -5.74 -3.41
C VAL A 216 8.23 -5.81 -4.90
N ASP A 217 9.52 -5.94 -5.24
CA ASP A 217 9.97 -6.18 -6.61
C ASP A 217 10.01 -7.68 -6.97
N VAL A 218 10.29 -8.00 -8.23
CA VAL A 218 10.32 -9.41 -8.69
C VAL A 218 11.47 -10.22 -8.11
N GLU A 219 12.49 -9.59 -7.53
CA GLU A 219 13.60 -10.25 -6.82
C GLU A 219 13.33 -10.36 -5.31
N GLY A 220 12.16 -9.88 -4.83
CA GLY A 220 11.75 -9.96 -3.44
C GLY A 220 12.31 -8.84 -2.55
N ARG A 221 12.89 -7.78 -3.11
CA ARG A 221 13.26 -6.60 -2.32
C ARG A 221 12.02 -5.85 -1.89
N ILE A 222 12.01 -5.40 -0.64
CA ILE A 222 10.91 -4.63 -0.07
C ILE A 222 11.26 -3.14 -0.14
N TYR A 223 10.34 -2.34 -0.69
CA TYR A 223 10.37 -0.88 -0.69
C TYR A 223 9.29 -0.41 0.26
N CYS A 224 9.67 0.07 1.44
CA CYS A 224 8.76 0.55 2.47
C CYS A 224 9.06 2.01 2.78
N THR A 225 8.06 2.88 2.72
CA THR A 225 8.21 4.26 3.17
C THR A 225 8.40 4.30 4.68
N GLY A 226 9.20 5.25 5.16
CA GLY A 226 9.59 5.30 6.56
C GLY A 226 10.36 6.56 6.92
N PRO A 227 11.03 6.59 8.08
CA PRO A 227 11.83 7.73 8.48
C PRO A 227 12.86 8.13 7.41
N GLY A 228 12.84 9.40 7.02
CA GLY A 228 13.78 9.98 6.07
C GLY A 228 13.61 9.58 4.59
N GLY A 229 12.62 8.72 4.22
CA GLY A 229 12.40 8.32 2.82
C GLY A 229 11.82 6.94 2.62
N THR A 230 12.07 6.33 1.47
CA THR A 230 11.68 4.95 1.17
C THR A 230 12.86 4.01 1.42
N TRP A 231 12.72 3.15 2.40
CA TRP A 231 13.72 2.13 2.76
C TRP A 231 13.66 0.96 1.78
N VAL A 232 14.82 0.51 1.34
CA VAL A 232 14.95 -0.67 0.49
C VAL A 232 15.65 -1.77 1.27
N PHE A 233 15.00 -2.92 1.35
CA PHE A 233 15.54 -4.12 2.01
C PHE A 233 15.72 -5.25 1.02
N ALA A 234 16.79 -6.03 1.21
CA ALA A 234 16.94 -7.32 0.56
C ALA A 234 15.91 -8.34 1.12
N PRO A 235 15.67 -9.47 0.44
CA PRO A 235 14.71 -10.48 0.90
C PRO A 235 15.02 -11.08 2.28
N ASP A 236 16.26 -11.02 2.71
CA ASP A 236 16.70 -11.48 4.05
C ASP A 236 16.52 -10.43 5.17
N GLY A 237 16.09 -9.21 4.83
CA GLY A 237 15.90 -8.09 5.75
C GLY A 237 17.10 -7.14 5.86
N THR A 238 18.19 -7.42 5.13
CA THR A 238 19.34 -6.51 5.09
C THR A 238 18.95 -5.19 4.43
N ARG A 239 19.19 -4.05 5.12
CA ARG A 239 18.94 -2.72 4.57
C ARG A 239 19.93 -2.37 3.47
N LEU A 240 19.44 -2.15 2.25
CA LEU A 240 20.23 -1.72 1.09
C LEU A 240 20.42 -0.20 1.02
N GLY A 241 19.46 0.56 1.57
CA GLY A 241 19.55 2.01 1.67
C GLY A 241 18.20 2.70 1.80
N ILE A 242 18.20 4.05 1.70
CA ILE A 242 17.00 4.89 1.78
C ILE A 242 16.96 5.81 0.56
N ILE A 243 15.92 5.69 -0.25
CA ILE A 243 15.62 6.60 -1.36
C ILE A 243 14.98 7.85 -0.76
N ARG A 244 15.65 9.00 -0.94
CA ARG A 244 15.19 10.27 -0.39
C ARG A 244 14.43 11.08 -1.44
N THR A 245 13.34 11.68 -1.01
CA THR A 245 12.54 12.64 -1.78
C THR A 245 12.47 13.98 -1.03
N PRO A 246 12.23 15.12 -1.70
CA PRO A 246 12.10 16.40 -1.04
C PRO A 246 11.01 16.48 0.03
N GLU A 247 9.92 15.71 -0.14
CA GLU A 247 8.88 15.51 0.87
C GLU A 247 8.90 14.06 1.36
N ILE A 248 8.53 13.82 2.60
CA ILE A 248 8.46 12.47 3.16
C ILE A 248 7.39 11.65 2.42
N PRO A 249 7.75 10.50 1.83
CA PRO A 249 6.80 9.65 1.14
C PRO A 249 5.89 8.92 2.14
N ALA A 250 4.63 8.76 1.77
CA ALA A 250 3.64 7.97 2.50
C ALA A 250 3.47 6.57 1.87
N ASN A 251 3.51 6.48 0.53
CA ASN A 251 3.33 5.20 -0.15
C ASN A 251 4.10 5.16 -1.47
N VAL A 252 4.20 3.97 -2.06
CA VAL A 252 4.95 3.71 -3.28
C VAL A 252 4.23 2.68 -4.16
N VAL A 253 4.36 2.79 -5.48
CA VAL A 253 3.97 1.75 -6.44
C VAL A 253 4.96 1.67 -7.58
N PHE A 254 5.15 0.48 -8.12
CA PHE A 254 5.85 0.28 -9.38
C PHE A 254 4.89 0.47 -10.56
N GLY A 255 5.29 1.25 -11.54
CA GLY A 255 4.52 1.52 -12.74
C GLY A 255 5.38 1.67 -13.98
N GLY A 256 4.76 2.18 -15.04
CA GLY A 256 5.34 2.17 -16.38
C GLY A 256 5.15 0.82 -17.08
N PRO A 257 5.33 0.77 -18.40
CA PRO A 257 5.10 -0.46 -19.18
C PRO A 257 6.00 -1.63 -18.75
N ASP A 258 7.16 -1.33 -18.19
CA ASP A 258 8.17 -2.28 -17.70
C ASP A 258 8.17 -2.44 -16.17
N LEU A 259 7.25 -1.77 -15.47
CA LEU A 259 7.15 -1.74 -14.01
C LEU A 259 8.45 -1.30 -13.28
N ARG A 260 9.27 -0.46 -13.94
CA ARG A 260 10.52 0.06 -13.38
C ARG A 260 10.45 1.53 -12.98
N THR A 261 9.28 2.14 -13.02
CA THR A 261 9.07 3.48 -12.49
C THR A 261 8.50 3.38 -11.08
N LEU A 262 9.25 3.82 -10.08
CA LEU A 262 8.68 4.06 -8.76
C LEU A 262 7.87 5.35 -8.81
N PHE A 263 6.62 5.28 -8.40
CA PHE A 263 5.73 6.40 -8.22
C PHE A 263 5.43 6.51 -6.71
N LEU A 264 5.82 7.64 -6.15
CA LEU A 264 5.80 7.90 -4.71
C LEU A 264 4.76 8.98 -4.41
N THR A 265 3.80 8.67 -3.56
CA THR A 265 2.92 9.66 -2.94
C THR A 265 3.62 10.23 -1.72
N ALA A 266 3.81 11.54 -1.67
CA ALA A 266 4.61 12.20 -0.65
C ALA A 266 3.97 13.50 -0.19
N ARG A 267 3.29 13.46 0.92
CA ARG A 267 2.56 14.61 1.51
C ARG A 267 1.74 15.37 0.45
N THR A 268 2.28 16.45 -0.10
CA THR A 268 1.55 17.34 -1.01
C THR A 268 1.92 17.15 -2.48
N SER A 269 2.81 16.21 -2.78
CA SER A 269 3.39 16.01 -4.12
C SER A 269 3.47 14.54 -4.50
N ILE A 270 3.65 14.35 -5.80
CA ILE A 270 4.02 13.05 -6.40
C ILE A 270 5.47 13.14 -6.86
N TYR A 271 6.24 12.08 -6.60
CA TYR A 271 7.60 11.93 -7.13
C TYR A 271 7.72 10.64 -7.94
N THR A 272 8.60 10.66 -8.95
CA THR A 272 8.93 9.49 -9.77
C THR A 272 10.42 9.34 -9.91
N LEU A 273 10.88 8.10 -10.00
CA LEU A 273 12.26 7.76 -10.34
C LEU A 273 12.31 6.36 -10.99
N ARG A 274 13.40 6.10 -11.71
CA ARG A 274 13.59 4.81 -12.38
C ARG A 274 14.46 3.88 -11.54
N VAL A 275 14.11 2.58 -11.57
CA VAL A 275 14.85 1.51 -10.91
C VAL A 275 15.24 0.42 -11.90
N THR A 276 16.32 -0.31 -11.57
CA THR A 276 16.89 -1.37 -12.42
C THR A 276 16.05 -2.65 -12.46
N VAL A 277 15.27 -2.92 -11.39
CA VAL A 277 14.46 -4.13 -11.24
C VAL A 277 12.99 -3.78 -11.24
N ALA A 278 12.20 -4.56 -11.98
CA ALA A 278 10.76 -4.37 -12.09
C ALA A 278 10.04 -4.74 -10.79
N GLY A 279 8.99 -3.99 -10.46
CA GLY A 279 8.06 -4.38 -9.40
C GLY A 279 7.27 -5.64 -9.74
N GLN A 280 6.68 -6.25 -8.70
CA GLN A 280 5.75 -7.35 -8.89
C GLN A 280 4.53 -6.87 -9.70
N PRO A 281 4.21 -7.53 -10.84
CA PRO A 281 2.99 -7.22 -11.55
C PRO A 281 1.78 -7.61 -10.71
N HIS A 282 0.77 -6.76 -10.72
CA HIS A 282 -0.49 -7.02 -10.02
C HIS A 282 -1.13 -8.33 -10.54
N PRO A 283 -1.77 -9.17 -9.69
CA PRO A 283 -2.39 -10.43 -10.11
C PRO A 283 -3.35 -10.29 -11.29
N TRP A 284 -4.19 -9.26 -11.32
CA TRP A 284 -5.05 -8.94 -12.46
C TRP A 284 -4.28 -8.67 -13.75
N SER A 285 -3.17 -7.93 -13.69
CA SER A 285 -2.35 -7.65 -14.88
C SER A 285 -1.75 -8.93 -15.48
N ARG A 286 -1.39 -9.90 -14.63
CA ARG A 286 -0.91 -11.22 -15.07
C ARG A 286 -1.99 -12.04 -15.80
N ILE A 287 -3.26 -11.88 -15.41
CA ILE A 287 -4.40 -12.55 -16.06
C ILE A 287 -4.67 -11.89 -17.42
N ARG A 288 -4.62 -10.56 -17.50
CA ARG A 288 -4.88 -9.77 -18.70
C ARG A 288 -3.83 -9.98 -19.81
N SER A 289 -2.60 -10.35 -19.47
CA SER A 289 -1.49 -10.56 -20.41
C SER A 289 -1.39 -12.00 -20.94
N ARG A 290 -2.27 -12.90 -20.51
CA ARG A 290 -2.45 -14.27 -21.04
C ARG A 290 -3.54 -14.31 -22.07
#